data_4061697daddc7e79040df298e902fdba
#
_entry.id   4061697daddc7e79040df298e902fdba
#
_cell.length_a   1.000
_cell.length_b   1.000
_cell.length_c   1.000
_cell.angle_alpha   90.00
_cell.angle_beta   90.00
_cell.angle_gamma   90.00
#
_symmetry.space_group_name_H-M   'P 1'
#
loop_
_entity.id
_entity.type
_entity.pdbx_description
1 polymer ?
#
loop_
_entity_poly.entity_id
_entity_poly.type
_entity_poly.pdbx_seq_one_letter_code
_entity_poly.pdbx_strand_id
1 'polypeptide(L)'
;MMSAARTVTVGTATAAPGTIVRGAIPVTTLAGGTPLEIPVVVINGARGGPCFWVDGAIHGDEPEGPLACQIAMREIDPAQLAGTVVLVPVMNVPAFEAAQRGNPLDTFSYDMNRIYPGRANGYLTERMAAAHAEAMVANADFEISIHSGGAHSFLDKAIFVDESPASVELATAMGPGWGCIMSSFNPKGSPMAHMKDSGKVGITVELGGRSATSPTEFARVGRELANSILNILRHYTMYPGAAAYPSPRYKGQQEALLAAASGLFLPAPGVGFLTMMTKGDAIARITNIFGDTLAELVAPADGMIFGLRALPNVTTGEWCCFFCKVEGTRD
;
A
#
# COMPACT_ATOMS: atom_id res chain seq x y z
N MET A 1 22.36 9.33 -21.56
CA MET A 1 22.95 7.98 -21.77
C MET A 1 22.46 7.10 -20.62
N MET A 2 21.85 5.95 -20.90
CA MET A 2 21.54 4.97 -19.85
C MET A 2 22.85 4.49 -19.21
N SER A 3 22.91 4.42 -17.88
CA SER A 3 24.06 3.86 -17.16
C SER A 3 24.24 2.40 -17.53
N ALA A 4 25.47 1.87 -17.44
CA ALA A 4 25.70 0.44 -17.60
C ALA A 4 24.99 -0.32 -16.46
N ALA A 5 24.46 -1.51 -16.79
CA ALA A 5 23.91 -2.39 -15.77
C ALA A 5 25.03 -2.85 -14.82
N ARG A 6 24.73 -2.86 -13.53
CA ARG A 6 25.68 -3.28 -12.47
C ARG A 6 25.04 -4.34 -11.58
N THR A 7 25.86 -5.10 -10.88
CA THR A 7 25.37 -5.98 -9.81
C THR A 7 24.70 -5.16 -8.72
N VAL A 8 23.55 -5.61 -8.23
CA VAL A 8 22.76 -4.98 -7.18
C VAL A 8 22.65 -5.94 -6.00
N THR A 9 22.89 -5.42 -4.80
CA THR A 9 22.79 -6.20 -3.54
C THR A 9 21.81 -5.54 -2.60
N VAL A 10 20.82 -6.32 -2.12
CA VAL A 10 19.87 -5.93 -1.08
C VAL A 10 19.85 -7.05 -0.04
N GLY A 11 20.28 -6.76 1.19
CA GLY A 11 20.46 -7.78 2.21
C GLY A 11 21.39 -8.90 1.72
N THR A 12 20.91 -10.14 1.71
CA THR A 12 21.64 -11.31 1.22
C THR A 12 21.45 -11.59 -0.29
N ALA A 13 20.53 -10.87 -0.95
CA ALA A 13 20.28 -11.03 -2.38
C ALA A 13 21.26 -10.21 -3.21
N THR A 14 22.16 -10.86 -3.93
CA THR A 14 23.11 -10.24 -4.87
C THR A 14 22.79 -10.69 -6.30
N ALA A 15 22.23 -9.80 -7.11
CA ALA A 15 21.76 -10.07 -8.47
C ALA A 15 22.69 -9.44 -9.50
N ALA A 16 23.27 -10.28 -10.37
CA ALA A 16 23.96 -9.83 -11.58
C ALA A 16 22.97 -9.26 -12.60
N PRO A 17 23.41 -8.43 -13.58
CA PRO A 17 22.54 -7.98 -14.66
C PRO A 17 21.82 -9.13 -15.39
N GLY A 18 20.53 -8.97 -15.67
CA GLY A 18 19.69 -9.96 -16.33
C GLY A 18 19.27 -11.15 -15.45
N THR A 19 19.35 -11.03 -14.12
CA THR A 19 19.01 -12.13 -13.20
C THR A 19 17.96 -11.75 -12.15
N ILE A 20 17.32 -12.77 -11.59
CA ILE A 20 16.41 -12.67 -10.44
C ILE A 20 17.04 -13.44 -9.27
N VAL A 21 17.20 -12.79 -8.14
CA VAL A 21 17.75 -13.42 -6.93
C VAL A 21 16.82 -13.17 -5.75
N ARG A 22 16.55 -14.22 -4.98
CA ARG A 22 15.81 -14.16 -3.72
C ARG A 22 16.80 -14.16 -2.56
N GLY A 23 16.47 -13.44 -1.53
CA GLY A 23 17.25 -13.36 -0.29
C GLY A 23 16.44 -12.75 0.84
N ALA A 24 17.13 -12.16 1.79
CA ALA A 24 16.50 -11.54 2.94
C ALA A 24 17.30 -10.33 3.42
N ILE A 25 16.62 -9.39 4.05
CA ILE A 25 17.23 -8.30 4.83
C ILE A 25 17.30 -8.78 6.27
N PRO A 26 18.50 -9.05 6.83
CA PRO A 26 18.64 -9.52 8.20
C PRO A 26 18.21 -8.44 9.21
N VAL A 27 17.51 -8.86 10.27
CA VAL A 27 17.04 -7.96 11.34
C VAL A 27 17.68 -8.34 12.68
N THR A 28 17.46 -9.56 13.18
CA THR A 28 17.94 -10.03 14.46
C THR A 28 17.77 -11.56 14.59
N THR A 29 18.09 -12.10 15.76
CA THR A 29 17.78 -13.47 16.12
C THR A 29 16.72 -13.47 17.22
N LEU A 30 15.65 -14.25 17.05
CA LEU A 30 14.61 -14.44 18.06
C LEU A 30 15.14 -15.25 19.26
N ALA A 31 14.44 -15.20 20.39
CA ALA A 31 14.87 -15.88 21.63
C ALA A 31 15.09 -17.39 21.48
N GLY A 32 14.40 -18.05 20.56
CA GLY A 32 14.58 -19.45 20.22
C GLY A 32 15.76 -19.75 19.28
N GLY A 33 16.57 -18.75 18.90
CA GLY A 33 17.70 -18.92 18.00
C GLY A 33 17.33 -18.81 16.50
N THR A 34 16.06 -18.62 16.16
CA THR A 34 15.61 -18.47 14.76
C THR A 34 15.96 -17.07 14.25
N PRO A 35 16.58 -16.94 13.07
CA PRO A 35 16.75 -15.63 12.44
C PRO A 35 15.38 -14.96 12.16
N LEU A 36 15.28 -13.65 12.44
CA LEU A 36 14.21 -12.80 11.94
C LEU A 36 14.76 -11.99 10.79
N GLU A 37 14.16 -12.16 9.63
CA GLU A 37 14.62 -11.59 8.37
C GLU A 37 13.40 -11.12 7.57
N ILE A 38 13.58 -10.07 6.74
CA ILE A 38 12.57 -9.57 5.83
C ILE A 38 12.85 -10.15 4.44
N PRO A 39 11.94 -10.94 3.82
CA PRO A 39 12.16 -11.54 2.51
C PRO A 39 12.26 -10.48 1.42
N VAL A 40 13.22 -10.64 0.51
CA VAL A 40 13.43 -9.73 -0.62
C VAL A 40 13.70 -10.48 -1.91
N VAL A 41 13.23 -9.92 -3.01
CA VAL A 41 13.55 -10.36 -4.38
C VAL A 41 14.16 -9.19 -5.14
N VAL A 42 15.31 -9.40 -5.74
CA VAL A 42 15.96 -8.44 -6.63
C VAL A 42 15.85 -8.94 -8.07
N ILE A 43 15.12 -8.21 -8.89
CA ILE A 43 15.02 -8.41 -10.34
C ILE A 43 15.93 -7.36 -10.96
N ASN A 44 17.13 -7.75 -11.35
CA ASN A 44 18.13 -6.83 -11.89
C ASN A 44 18.12 -6.92 -13.43
N GLY A 45 17.73 -5.83 -14.07
CA GLY A 45 17.59 -5.75 -15.52
C GLY A 45 18.93 -5.92 -16.26
N ALA A 46 18.86 -6.41 -17.49
CA ALA A 46 20.01 -6.52 -18.38
C ALA A 46 20.57 -5.14 -18.81
N ARG A 47 19.81 -4.07 -18.62
CA ARG A 47 20.17 -2.69 -18.95
C ARG A 47 20.13 -1.82 -17.69
N GLY A 48 21.00 -0.82 -17.62
CA GLY A 48 20.96 0.15 -16.52
C GLY A 48 19.70 1.02 -16.56
N GLY A 49 19.30 1.53 -15.41
CA GLY A 49 18.10 2.35 -15.23
C GLY A 49 17.85 2.62 -13.74
N PRO A 50 16.70 3.19 -13.38
CA PRO A 50 16.34 3.45 -11.99
C PRO A 50 16.02 2.15 -11.24
N CYS A 51 15.96 2.28 -9.90
CA CYS A 51 15.55 1.22 -9.00
C CYS A 51 14.15 1.50 -8.46
N PHE A 52 13.21 0.64 -8.81
CA PHE A 52 11.84 0.66 -8.33
C PHE A 52 11.66 -0.30 -7.15
N TRP A 53 11.22 0.23 -6.03
CA TRP A 53 10.96 -0.54 -4.82
C TRP A 53 9.47 -0.74 -4.63
N VAL A 54 9.08 -1.98 -4.34
CA VAL A 54 7.68 -2.36 -4.06
C VAL A 54 7.65 -3.14 -2.77
N ASP A 55 6.89 -2.67 -1.81
CA ASP A 55 6.69 -3.39 -0.56
C ASP A 55 5.22 -3.65 -0.24
N GLY A 56 4.98 -4.65 0.61
CA GLY A 56 3.67 -5.04 1.07
C GLY A 56 3.70 -5.67 2.46
N ALA A 57 2.52 -5.90 3.00
CA ALA A 57 2.32 -6.49 4.31
C ALA A 57 3.17 -5.83 5.43
N ILE A 58 3.20 -4.50 5.47
CA ILE A 58 3.61 -3.76 6.66
C ILE A 58 2.60 -4.00 7.80
N HIS A 59 1.33 -4.18 7.42
CA HIS A 59 0.30 -4.77 8.27
C HIS A 59 0.11 -6.23 7.84
N GLY A 60 0.14 -7.15 8.79
CA GLY A 60 0.16 -8.58 8.50
C GLY A 60 -1.17 -9.15 8.02
N ASP A 61 -2.27 -8.43 8.22
CA ASP A 61 -3.61 -8.77 7.73
C ASP A 61 -3.93 -8.18 6.34
N GLU A 62 -2.91 -7.70 5.62
CA GLU A 62 -3.01 -7.12 4.28
C GLU A 62 -2.23 -7.97 3.23
N PRO A 63 -2.74 -9.16 2.85
CA PRO A 63 -1.99 -10.11 2.02
C PRO A 63 -1.99 -9.80 0.51
N GLU A 64 -2.65 -8.74 0.06
CA GLU A 64 -2.80 -8.38 -1.35
C GLU A 64 -1.46 -7.95 -1.97
N GLY A 65 -0.63 -7.20 -1.22
CA GLY A 65 0.72 -6.82 -1.62
C GLY A 65 1.64 -8.02 -1.87
N PRO A 66 1.74 -8.99 -0.95
CA PRO A 66 2.42 -10.26 -1.16
C PRO A 66 2.02 -10.98 -2.43
N LEU A 67 0.73 -11.09 -2.74
CA LEU A 67 0.25 -11.72 -3.96
C LEU A 67 0.66 -10.93 -5.22
N ALA A 68 0.56 -9.61 -5.18
CA ALA A 68 1.00 -8.74 -6.28
C ALA A 68 2.49 -8.93 -6.58
N CYS A 69 3.34 -8.96 -5.55
CA CYS A 69 4.76 -9.22 -5.67
C CYS A 69 5.05 -10.60 -6.29
N GLN A 70 4.32 -11.65 -5.88
CA GLN A 70 4.47 -12.99 -6.45
C GLN A 70 4.13 -13.04 -7.95
N ILE A 71 3.10 -12.33 -8.37
CA ILE A 71 2.68 -12.25 -9.77
C ILE A 71 3.73 -11.47 -10.56
N ALA A 72 4.11 -10.26 -10.09
CA ALA A 72 5.10 -9.41 -10.74
C ALA A 72 6.44 -10.12 -10.92
N MET A 73 6.93 -10.84 -9.89
CA MET A 73 8.18 -11.61 -9.97
C MET A 73 8.18 -12.65 -11.09
N ARG A 74 7.03 -13.22 -11.43
CA ARG A 74 6.90 -14.25 -12.48
C ARG A 74 6.76 -13.65 -13.87
N GLU A 75 6.28 -12.42 -13.99
CA GLU A 75 5.97 -11.76 -15.25
C GLU A 75 7.06 -10.79 -15.73
N ILE A 76 7.89 -10.28 -14.82
CA ILE A 76 8.99 -9.41 -15.18
C ILE A 76 10.16 -10.25 -15.66
N ASP A 77 10.43 -10.20 -16.99
CA ASP A 77 11.61 -10.79 -17.60
C ASP A 77 12.82 -9.84 -17.41
N PRO A 78 13.84 -10.23 -16.63
CA PRO A 78 15.00 -9.38 -16.40
C PRO A 78 15.80 -9.08 -17.68
N ALA A 79 15.70 -9.90 -18.73
CA ALA A 79 16.34 -9.63 -20.02
C ALA A 79 15.72 -8.40 -20.73
N GLN A 80 14.46 -8.11 -20.47
CA GLN A 80 13.74 -6.96 -21.04
C GLN A 80 13.75 -5.72 -20.15
N LEU A 81 14.11 -5.88 -18.87
CA LEU A 81 14.09 -4.82 -17.86
C LEU A 81 15.27 -3.85 -18.04
N ALA A 82 15.01 -2.57 -17.88
CA ALA A 82 16.00 -1.52 -17.69
C ALA A 82 15.91 -1.01 -16.24
N GLY A 83 17.03 -1.05 -15.52
CA GLY A 83 17.07 -0.77 -14.09
C GLY A 83 16.79 -2.00 -13.23
N THR A 84 16.32 -1.76 -12.01
CA THR A 84 16.12 -2.82 -11.02
C THR A 84 14.72 -2.72 -10.43
N VAL A 85 14.10 -3.86 -10.16
CA VAL A 85 12.89 -3.95 -9.33
C VAL A 85 13.24 -4.72 -8.07
N VAL A 86 13.01 -4.12 -6.92
CA VAL A 86 13.14 -4.77 -5.61
C VAL A 86 11.74 -5.00 -5.07
N LEU A 87 11.41 -6.26 -4.79
CA LEU A 87 10.13 -6.65 -4.18
C LEU A 87 10.37 -7.10 -2.75
N VAL A 88 9.69 -6.48 -1.80
CA VAL A 88 9.62 -6.88 -0.39
C VAL A 88 8.20 -7.32 -0.08
N PRO A 89 7.87 -8.59 -0.37
CA PRO A 89 6.47 -9.05 -0.29
C PRO A 89 5.89 -8.99 1.12
N VAL A 90 6.71 -9.15 2.15
CA VAL A 90 6.29 -9.14 3.55
C VAL A 90 7.28 -8.33 4.37
N MET A 91 6.91 -7.11 4.73
CA MET A 91 7.75 -6.25 5.57
C MET A 91 7.72 -6.67 7.03
N ASN A 92 6.55 -7.01 7.55
CA ASN A 92 6.31 -7.35 8.96
C ASN A 92 5.99 -8.84 9.11
N VAL A 93 7.04 -9.67 9.06
CA VAL A 93 6.90 -11.13 9.07
C VAL A 93 6.11 -11.66 10.28
N PRO A 94 6.36 -11.24 11.54
CA PRO A 94 5.58 -11.74 12.67
C PRO A 94 4.10 -11.34 12.62
N ALA A 95 3.79 -10.14 12.13
CA ALA A 95 2.42 -9.69 11.97
C ALA A 95 1.70 -10.50 10.87
N PHE A 96 2.39 -10.78 9.77
CA PHE A 96 1.86 -11.55 8.66
C PHE A 96 1.59 -13.01 9.05
N GLU A 97 2.51 -13.66 9.75
CA GLU A 97 2.31 -15.02 10.27
C GLU A 97 1.13 -15.12 11.25
N ALA A 98 0.90 -14.06 12.02
CA ALA A 98 -0.23 -13.98 12.95
C ALA A 98 -1.52 -13.49 12.29
N ALA A 99 -1.50 -13.10 11.01
CA ALA A 99 -2.61 -12.47 10.30
C ALA A 99 -3.23 -11.29 11.10
N GLN A 100 -2.37 -10.42 11.64
CA GLN A 100 -2.75 -9.28 12.46
C GLN A 100 -2.14 -8.00 11.90
N ARG A 101 -2.77 -6.85 12.20
CA ARG A 101 -2.26 -5.56 11.77
C ARG A 101 -0.83 -5.30 12.21
N GLY A 102 -0.51 -5.55 13.47
CA GLY A 102 0.80 -5.25 14.04
C GLY A 102 1.52 -6.47 14.57
N ASN A 103 2.77 -6.27 15.00
CA ASN A 103 3.65 -7.33 15.46
C ASN A 103 3.22 -7.87 16.85
N PRO A 104 2.73 -9.11 16.96
CA PRO A 104 2.31 -9.69 18.24
C PRO A 104 3.45 -9.98 19.20
N LEU A 105 4.69 -9.99 18.71
CA LEU A 105 5.88 -10.20 19.53
C LEU A 105 6.41 -8.91 20.16
N ASP A 106 5.81 -7.77 19.83
CA ASP A 106 6.26 -6.45 20.30
C ASP A 106 5.07 -5.63 20.85
N THR A 107 5.00 -5.54 22.17
CA THR A 107 3.94 -4.82 22.86
C THR A 107 4.16 -3.30 22.94
N PHE A 108 5.36 -2.80 22.58
CA PHE A 108 5.72 -1.39 22.73
C PHE A 108 5.71 -0.63 21.40
N SER A 109 5.94 -1.32 20.27
CA SER A 109 6.00 -0.74 18.92
C SER A 109 5.14 -1.57 17.97
N TYR A 110 3.84 -1.66 18.27
CA TYR A 110 2.91 -2.57 17.61
C TYR A 110 2.73 -2.28 16.11
N ASP A 111 2.48 -1.01 15.72
CA ASP A 111 2.21 -0.62 14.32
C ASP A 111 3.47 -0.11 13.62
N MET A 112 4.04 -0.94 12.75
CA MET A 112 5.25 -0.63 12.00
C MET A 112 5.08 0.61 11.11
N ASN A 113 3.87 0.90 10.62
CA ASN A 113 3.56 2.06 9.77
C ASN A 113 3.35 3.37 10.57
N ARG A 114 3.90 3.47 11.78
CA ARG A 114 3.90 4.66 12.62
C ARG A 114 5.28 5.02 13.17
N ILE A 115 6.28 4.18 12.87
CA ILE A 115 7.57 4.25 13.56
C ILE A 115 8.78 4.40 12.64
N TYR A 116 8.56 4.55 11.29
CA TYR A 116 9.68 4.78 10.37
C TYR A 116 10.45 6.06 10.70
N PRO A 117 11.78 6.03 10.52
CA PRO A 117 12.60 4.94 10.00
C PRO A 117 12.92 3.82 11.01
N GLY A 118 12.40 3.84 12.23
CA GLY A 118 12.74 2.90 13.27
C GLY A 118 14.08 3.21 13.95
N ARG A 119 14.59 2.24 14.71
CA ARG A 119 15.87 2.33 15.43
C ARG A 119 16.56 0.97 15.46
N ALA A 120 17.81 0.90 15.00
CA ALA A 120 18.57 -0.36 14.96
C ALA A 120 18.82 -0.99 16.36
N ASN A 121 18.78 -0.20 17.42
CA ASN A 121 18.89 -0.63 18.83
C ASN A 121 17.58 -0.50 19.60
N GLY A 122 16.44 -0.32 18.87
CA GLY A 122 15.11 -0.17 19.44
C GLY A 122 14.40 -1.50 19.74
N TYR A 123 13.09 -1.42 19.94
CA TYR A 123 12.21 -2.59 20.06
C TYR A 123 12.19 -3.40 18.75
N LEU A 124 11.61 -4.59 18.80
CA LEU A 124 11.68 -5.53 17.69
C LEU A 124 11.14 -4.95 16.36
N THR A 125 9.98 -4.32 16.40
CA THR A 125 9.37 -3.69 15.23
C THR A 125 10.17 -2.48 14.74
N GLU A 126 10.76 -1.71 15.66
CA GLU A 126 11.65 -0.59 15.29
C GLU A 126 12.93 -1.09 14.59
N ARG A 127 13.48 -2.24 15.00
CA ARG A 127 14.63 -2.87 14.33
C ARG A 127 14.26 -3.33 12.91
N MET A 128 13.08 -3.91 12.73
CA MET A 128 12.57 -4.29 11.41
C MET A 128 12.41 -3.07 10.53
N ALA A 129 11.77 -2.01 11.03
CA ALA A 129 11.61 -0.75 10.31
C ALA A 129 12.97 -0.14 9.92
N ALA A 130 13.94 -0.15 10.82
CA ALA A 130 15.27 0.39 10.55
C ALA A 130 16.02 -0.39 9.47
N ALA A 131 16.02 -1.73 9.54
CA ALA A 131 16.66 -2.58 8.54
C ALA A 131 16.04 -2.40 7.14
N HIS A 132 14.71 -2.33 7.07
CA HIS A 132 13.99 -2.05 5.82
C HIS A 132 14.28 -0.64 5.30
N ALA A 133 14.17 0.38 6.15
CA ALA A 133 14.38 1.78 5.78
C ALA A 133 15.79 2.03 5.22
N GLU A 134 16.81 1.47 5.86
CA GLU A 134 18.20 1.55 5.40
C GLU A 134 18.37 0.91 4.03
N ALA A 135 17.85 -0.32 3.84
CA ALA A 135 17.95 -1.04 2.57
C ALA A 135 17.19 -0.31 1.45
N MET A 136 15.99 0.20 1.74
CA MET A 136 15.15 0.93 0.80
C MET A 136 15.81 2.23 0.36
N VAL A 137 16.21 3.08 1.29
CA VAL A 137 16.82 4.38 0.96
C VAL A 137 18.17 4.22 0.27
N ALA A 138 18.95 3.19 0.59
CA ALA A 138 20.22 2.95 -0.08
C ALA A 138 20.08 2.56 -1.55
N ASN A 139 18.96 1.94 -1.95
CA ASN A 139 18.79 1.37 -3.28
C ASN A 139 17.71 2.04 -4.13
N ALA A 140 16.55 2.37 -3.57
CA ALA A 140 15.39 2.86 -4.32
C ALA A 140 15.56 4.27 -4.87
N ASP A 141 15.11 4.52 -6.09
CA ASP A 141 14.87 5.86 -6.62
C ASP A 141 13.42 6.29 -6.35
N PHE A 142 12.49 5.35 -6.45
CA PHE A 142 11.07 5.54 -6.10
C PHE A 142 10.45 4.25 -5.56
N GLU A 143 9.35 4.40 -4.81
CA GLU A 143 8.73 3.32 -4.03
C GLU A 143 7.21 3.38 -4.09
N ILE A 144 6.56 2.20 -4.07
CA ILE A 144 5.15 2.06 -3.70
C ILE A 144 5.01 1.13 -2.49
N SER A 145 4.29 1.58 -1.46
CA SER A 145 3.87 0.75 -0.33
C SER A 145 2.44 0.28 -0.55
N ILE A 146 2.26 -1.03 -0.69
CA ILE A 146 0.96 -1.63 -0.98
C ILE A 146 0.27 -1.98 0.33
N HIS A 147 -0.90 -1.39 0.51
CA HIS A 147 -1.83 -1.59 1.61
C HIS A 147 -3.18 -2.10 1.14
N SER A 148 -4.00 -2.51 2.08
CA SER A 148 -5.42 -2.81 1.89
C SER A 148 -6.22 -2.50 3.16
N GLY A 149 -7.51 -2.80 3.13
CA GLY A 149 -8.38 -2.61 4.28
C GLY A 149 -8.15 -3.57 5.46
N GLY A 150 -7.22 -4.52 5.35
CA GLY A 150 -6.94 -5.51 6.37
C GLY A 150 -8.18 -6.30 6.78
N ALA A 151 -8.26 -6.68 8.07
CA ALA A 151 -9.37 -7.47 8.60
C ALA A 151 -10.67 -6.67 8.81
N HIS A 152 -10.63 -5.34 8.79
CA HIS A 152 -11.74 -4.49 9.25
C HIS A 152 -12.44 -3.70 8.17
N SER A 153 -11.84 -3.57 6.99
CA SER A 153 -12.35 -2.74 5.89
C SER A 153 -12.17 -3.32 4.50
N PHE A 154 -12.90 -2.71 3.57
CA PHE A 154 -12.65 -2.80 2.13
C PHE A 154 -12.22 -1.43 1.65
N LEU A 155 -11.12 -1.37 0.88
CA LEU A 155 -10.63 -0.17 0.24
C LEU A 155 -10.57 -0.40 -1.27
N ASP A 156 -10.84 0.64 -2.06
CA ASP A 156 -10.76 0.57 -3.52
C ASP A 156 -9.92 1.73 -4.07
N LYS A 157 -8.85 1.38 -4.77
CA LYS A 157 -7.96 2.19 -5.62
C LYS A 157 -7.70 3.62 -5.12
N ALA A 158 -7.32 3.75 -3.87
CA ALA A 158 -6.92 5.02 -3.31
C ALA A 158 -5.40 5.17 -3.29
N ILE A 159 -4.92 6.36 -3.59
CA ILE A 159 -3.49 6.68 -3.57
C ILE A 159 -3.25 7.89 -2.68
N PHE A 160 -2.22 7.79 -1.84
CA PHE A 160 -1.72 8.89 -1.02
C PHE A 160 -0.38 9.37 -1.55
N VAL A 161 -0.27 10.68 -1.74
CA VAL A 161 0.90 11.37 -2.27
C VAL A 161 1.35 12.50 -1.35
N ASP A 162 2.58 12.92 -1.48
CA ASP A 162 3.14 14.07 -0.75
C ASP A 162 2.97 15.41 -1.49
N GLU A 163 2.21 15.42 -2.59
CA GLU A 163 1.96 16.56 -3.51
C GLU A 163 3.19 17.07 -4.28
N SER A 164 4.35 16.43 -4.18
CA SER A 164 5.43 16.71 -5.11
C SER A 164 5.03 16.30 -6.53
N PRO A 165 5.49 17.01 -7.59
CA PRO A 165 5.21 16.60 -8.97
C PRO A 165 5.59 15.14 -9.25
N ALA A 166 6.70 14.69 -8.68
CA ALA A 166 7.17 13.31 -8.87
C ALA A 166 6.28 12.25 -8.17
N SER A 167 5.72 12.55 -6.99
CA SER A 167 4.79 11.62 -6.34
C SER A 167 3.44 11.55 -7.06
N VAL A 168 2.97 12.67 -7.61
CA VAL A 168 1.75 12.72 -8.44
C VAL A 168 1.96 12.00 -9.78
N GLU A 169 3.15 12.12 -10.39
CA GLU A 169 3.54 11.38 -11.58
C GLU A 169 3.54 9.88 -11.32
N LEU A 170 4.18 9.43 -10.24
CA LEU A 170 4.19 8.02 -9.85
C LEU A 170 2.77 7.49 -9.57
N ALA A 171 1.93 8.27 -8.89
CA ALA A 171 0.52 7.93 -8.68
C ALA A 171 -0.25 7.80 -10.00
N THR A 172 -0.01 8.69 -10.96
CA THR A 172 -0.62 8.64 -12.30
C THR A 172 -0.19 7.37 -13.06
N ALA A 173 1.04 6.93 -12.85
CA ALA A 173 1.59 5.72 -13.46
C ALA A 173 0.99 4.41 -12.90
N MET A 174 0.20 4.44 -11.83
CA MET A 174 -0.54 3.26 -11.33
C MET A 174 -1.51 2.67 -12.38
N GLY A 175 -2.03 3.50 -13.29
CA GLY A 175 -2.81 3.05 -14.42
C GLY A 175 -4.32 3.26 -14.29
N PRO A 176 -5.13 2.66 -15.20
CA PRO A 176 -6.57 2.88 -15.24
C PRO A 176 -7.28 2.53 -13.93
N GLY A 177 -8.25 3.35 -13.56
CA GLY A 177 -9.05 3.20 -12.34
C GLY A 177 -8.41 3.84 -11.09
N TRP A 178 -7.12 4.15 -11.09
CA TRP A 178 -6.42 4.79 -9.98
C TRP A 178 -6.55 6.32 -10.00
N GLY A 179 -7.77 6.81 -10.18
CA GLY A 179 -8.04 8.26 -10.29
C GLY A 179 -8.21 8.98 -8.94
N CYS A 180 -8.36 8.27 -7.83
CA CYS A 180 -8.50 8.86 -6.50
C CYS A 180 -7.13 9.11 -5.88
N ILE A 181 -6.56 10.32 -6.08
CA ILE A 181 -5.21 10.70 -5.64
C ILE A 181 -5.32 11.76 -4.56
N MET A 182 -4.95 11.40 -3.34
CA MET A 182 -5.15 12.22 -2.14
C MET A 182 -3.84 12.63 -1.50
N SER A 183 -3.84 13.83 -0.90
CA SER A 183 -2.68 14.43 -0.24
C SER A 183 -2.75 14.43 1.29
N SER A 184 -3.90 14.12 1.86
CA SER A 184 -4.19 14.41 3.26
C SER A 184 -3.70 13.38 4.26
N PHE A 185 -3.28 12.21 3.82
CA PHE A 185 -2.79 11.16 4.70
C PHE A 185 -1.31 10.88 4.46
N ASN A 186 -0.47 11.64 5.16
CA ASN A 186 0.95 11.35 5.25
C ASN A 186 1.32 11.15 6.72
N PRO A 187 1.09 9.96 7.30
CA PRO A 187 1.43 9.73 8.69
C PRO A 187 2.95 9.80 8.83
N LYS A 188 3.42 10.70 9.69
CA LYS A 188 4.81 10.66 10.14
C LYS A 188 5.12 9.23 10.61
N GLY A 189 6.28 8.71 10.23
CA GLY A 189 6.65 7.35 10.58
C GLY A 189 6.14 6.27 9.61
N SER A 190 5.82 6.62 8.37
CA SER A 190 5.54 5.69 7.26
C SER A 190 6.73 5.56 6.30
N PRO A 191 6.82 4.49 5.47
CA PRO A 191 7.79 4.38 4.39
C PRO A 191 7.76 5.58 3.44
N MET A 192 6.57 5.98 2.96
CA MET A 192 6.38 7.13 2.08
C MET A 192 6.95 8.43 2.69
N ALA A 193 6.66 8.71 3.98
CA ALA A 193 7.19 9.88 4.66
C ALA A 193 8.73 9.83 4.76
N HIS A 194 9.28 8.65 5.03
CA HIS A 194 10.72 8.46 5.10
C HIS A 194 11.42 8.61 3.74
N MET A 195 10.82 8.14 2.66
CA MET A 195 11.30 8.38 1.28
C MET A 195 11.37 9.89 0.99
N LYS A 196 10.28 10.62 1.28
CA LYS A 196 10.23 12.07 1.15
C LYS A 196 11.35 12.77 1.95
N ASP A 197 11.49 12.44 3.23
CA ASP A 197 12.50 13.03 4.13
C ASP A 197 13.92 12.71 3.65
N SER A 198 14.09 11.63 2.89
CA SER A 198 15.34 11.21 2.24
C SER A 198 15.55 11.82 0.84
N GLY A 199 14.67 12.74 0.41
CA GLY A 199 14.74 13.38 -0.91
C GLY A 199 14.37 12.46 -2.07
N LYS A 200 13.61 11.40 -1.81
CA LYS A 200 13.16 10.39 -2.78
C LYS A 200 11.64 10.39 -2.91
N VAL A 201 11.13 9.59 -3.82
CA VAL A 201 9.70 9.52 -4.14
C VAL A 201 9.10 8.25 -3.58
N GLY A 202 8.02 8.39 -2.80
CA GLY A 202 7.20 7.28 -2.33
C GLY A 202 5.72 7.61 -2.40
N ILE A 203 4.89 6.60 -2.60
CA ILE A 203 3.44 6.69 -2.51
C ILE A 203 2.89 5.49 -1.74
N THR A 204 1.74 5.70 -1.08
CA THR A 204 0.97 4.60 -0.49
C THR A 204 -0.25 4.31 -1.35
N VAL A 205 -0.50 3.05 -1.64
CA VAL A 205 -1.64 2.60 -2.44
C VAL A 205 -2.52 1.63 -1.65
N GLU A 206 -3.82 1.76 -1.80
CA GLU A 206 -4.81 1.00 -1.05
C GLU A 206 -5.74 0.27 -2.01
N LEU A 207 -5.80 -1.07 -1.93
CA LEU A 207 -6.76 -1.88 -2.68
C LEU A 207 -7.00 -3.23 -2.01
N GLY A 208 -8.25 -3.58 -1.77
CA GLY A 208 -8.66 -4.84 -1.16
C GLY A 208 -9.01 -4.72 0.31
N GLY A 209 -8.79 -5.75 1.05
CA GLY A 209 -9.09 -5.90 2.47
C GLY A 209 -10.04 -7.05 2.76
N ARG A 210 -10.09 -7.45 4.01
CA ARG A 210 -10.73 -8.67 4.52
C ARG A 210 -10.44 -9.89 3.62
N SER A 211 -9.17 -9.99 3.20
CA SER A 211 -8.65 -10.96 2.23
C SER A 211 -9.59 -11.13 1.03
N ALA A 212 -10.10 -9.97 0.54
CA ALA A 212 -10.96 -9.84 -0.63
C ALA A 212 -12.21 -10.74 -0.62
N THR A 213 -12.78 -11.06 0.53
CA THR A 213 -14.05 -11.80 0.75
C THR A 213 -14.20 -13.15 0.05
N SER A 214 -13.47 -13.44 -0.99
CA SER A 214 -13.42 -14.72 -1.69
C SER A 214 -12.06 -14.95 -2.33
N PRO A 215 -11.66 -16.22 -2.56
CA PRO A 215 -10.42 -16.53 -3.26
C PRO A 215 -10.33 -15.90 -4.66
N THR A 216 -11.44 -15.78 -5.36
CA THR A 216 -11.53 -15.16 -6.70
C THR A 216 -11.25 -13.67 -6.64
N GLU A 217 -11.86 -12.96 -5.69
CA GLU A 217 -11.63 -11.52 -5.51
C GLU A 217 -10.20 -11.23 -5.03
N PHE A 218 -9.67 -12.03 -4.14
CA PHE A 218 -8.28 -11.92 -3.71
C PHE A 218 -7.31 -12.07 -4.90
N ALA A 219 -7.54 -13.07 -5.75
CA ALA A 219 -6.74 -13.27 -6.96
C ALA A 219 -6.88 -12.09 -7.94
N ARG A 220 -8.10 -11.54 -8.10
CA ARG A 220 -8.36 -10.36 -8.94
C ARG A 220 -7.59 -9.14 -8.44
N VAL A 221 -7.66 -8.86 -7.15
CA VAL A 221 -6.96 -7.72 -6.52
C VAL A 221 -5.46 -7.84 -6.68
N GLY A 222 -4.87 -9.00 -6.39
CA GLY A 222 -3.44 -9.24 -6.57
C GLY A 222 -3.02 -9.06 -8.03
N ARG A 223 -3.83 -9.51 -8.99
CA ARG A 223 -3.60 -9.31 -10.43
C ARG A 223 -3.64 -7.83 -10.80
N GLU A 224 -4.59 -7.10 -10.28
CA GLU A 224 -4.75 -5.67 -10.56
C GLU A 224 -3.57 -4.85 -10.06
N LEU A 225 -3.11 -5.11 -8.83
CA LEU A 225 -1.89 -4.51 -8.28
C LEU A 225 -0.63 -4.87 -9.09
N ALA A 226 -0.49 -6.12 -9.52
CA ALA A 226 0.62 -6.54 -10.37
C ALA A 226 0.59 -5.85 -11.74
N ASN A 227 -0.58 -5.65 -12.33
CA ASN A 227 -0.74 -4.86 -13.56
C ASN A 227 -0.31 -3.40 -13.36
N SER A 228 -0.57 -2.81 -12.19
CA SER A 228 -0.11 -1.47 -11.86
C SER A 228 1.41 -1.39 -11.72
N ILE A 229 2.05 -2.39 -11.10
CA ILE A 229 3.51 -2.49 -11.08
C ILE A 229 4.09 -2.49 -12.50
N LEU A 230 3.54 -3.31 -13.39
CA LEU A 230 3.98 -3.36 -14.79
C LEU A 230 3.70 -2.04 -15.54
N ASN A 231 2.60 -1.37 -15.24
CA ASN A 231 2.26 -0.08 -15.85
C ASN A 231 3.25 1.02 -15.43
N ILE A 232 3.66 1.04 -14.15
CA ILE A 232 4.71 1.93 -13.64
C ILE A 232 6.02 1.68 -14.40
N LEU A 233 6.42 0.42 -14.57
CA LEU A 233 7.63 0.08 -15.31
C LEU A 233 7.58 0.57 -16.78
N ARG A 234 6.42 0.50 -17.42
CA ARG A 234 6.20 1.02 -18.78
C ARG A 234 6.25 2.53 -18.81
N HIS A 235 5.64 3.21 -17.84
CA HIS A 235 5.65 4.67 -17.73
C HIS A 235 7.08 5.21 -17.64
N TYR A 236 7.92 4.63 -16.79
CA TYR A 236 9.32 5.00 -16.63
C TYR A 236 10.25 4.38 -17.70
N THR A 237 9.70 3.81 -18.76
CA THR A 237 10.46 3.16 -19.84
C THR A 237 11.42 2.06 -19.36
N MET A 238 11.15 1.50 -18.18
CA MET A 238 11.90 0.38 -17.62
C MET A 238 11.53 -0.96 -18.26
N TYR A 239 10.31 -1.09 -18.81
CA TYR A 239 9.82 -2.33 -19.41
C TYR A 239 9.10 -2.05 -20.73
N PRO A 240 9.11 -2.99 -21.69
CA PRO A 240 8.43 -2.80 -22.96
C PRO A 240 6.91 -2.64 -22.83
N GLY A 241 6.30 -1.88 -23.75
CA GLY A 241 4.86 -1.66 -23.86
C GLY A 241 4.48 -0.22 -23.57
N ALA A 242 3.24 0.12 -23.88
CA ALA A 242 2.67 1.43 -23.60
C ALA A 242 2.07 1.46 -22.20
N ALA A 243 2.30 2.55 -21.48
CA ALA A 243 1.60 2.82 -20.23
C ALA A 243 0.18 3.32 -20.52
N ALA A 244 -0.74 2.96 -19.62
CA ALA A 244 -2.10 3.49 -19.61
C ALA A 244 -2.30 4.35 -18.35
N TYR A 245 -3.25 5.29 -18.41
CA TYR A 245 -3.41 6.28 -17.35
C TYR A 245 -4.87 6.36 -16.86
N PRO A 246 -5.09 6.77 -15.62
CA PRO A 246 -6.43 6.99 -15.11
C PRO A 246 -7.07 8.24 -15.73
N SER A 247 -8.38 8.17 -15.98
CA SER A 247 -9.17 9.32 -16.42
C SER A 247 -10.62 9.13 -15.93
N PRO A 248 -11.21 10.10 -15.20
CA PRO A 248 -10.56 11.31 -14.69
C PRO A 248 -9.57 11.03 -13.55
N ARG A 249 -8.75 12.04 -13.21
CA ARG A 249 -7.88 12.06 -12.03
C ARG A 249 -8.41 13.12 -11.07
N TYR A 250 -8.73 12.71 -9.86
CA TYR A 250 -9.24 13.62 -8.84
C TYR A 250 -8.16 13.98 -7.84
N LYS A 251 -8.10 15.27 -7.50
CA LYS A 251 -7.39 15.77 -6.33
C LYS A 251 -8.37 15.76 -5.17
N GLY A 252 -7.97 15.22 -4.02
CA GLY A 252 -8.83 15.18 -2.87
C GLY A 252 -8.10 15.04 -1.55
N GLN A 253 -8.87 15.10 -0.48
CA GLN A 253 -8.42 14.89 0.88
C GLN A 253 -9.21 13.77 1.52
N GLN A 254 -8.53 12.93 2.29
CA GLN A 254 -9.17 11.89 3.08
C GLN A 254 -9.92 12.49 4.27
N GLU A 255 -11.13 11.99 4.49
CA GLU A 255 -11.88 12.18 5.72
C GLU A 255 -12.36 10.83 6.26
N ALA A 256 -12.10 10.55 7.54
CA ALA A 256 -12.61 9.37 8.22
C ALA A 256 -13.96 9.71 8.86
N LEU A 257 -15.03 9.05 8.43
CA LEU A 257 -16.35 9.22 8.99
C LEU A 257 -16.56 8.23 10.12
N LEU A 258 -16.83 8.75 11.32
CA LEU A 258 -16.91 7.97 12.55
C LEU A 258 -18.36 7.66 12.92
N ALA A 259 -18.56 6.57 13.65
CA ALA A 259 -19.86 6.18 14.19
C ALA A 259 -20.35 7.15 15.27
N ALA A 260 -21.51 7.75 15.06
CA ALA A 260 -22.17 8.61 16.04
C ALA A 260 -22.94 7.81 17.11
N ALA A 261 -23.19 6.53 16.88
CA ALA A 261 -23.86 5.61 17.80
C ALA A 261 -23.24 4.21 17.72
N SER A 262 -23.46 3.39 18.74
CA SER A 262 -23.06 1.97 18.74
C SER A 262 -24.18 1.10 18.21
N GLY A 263 -23.86 0.12 17.36
CA GLY A 263 -24.84 -0.78 16.78
C GLY A 263 -24.35 -1.53 15.55
N LEU A 264 -25.22 -1.69 14.57
CA LEU A 264 -24.92 -2.31 13.29
C LEU A 264 -24.83 -1.24 12.21
N PHE A 265 -23.66 -1.14 11.59
CA PHE A 265 -23.41 -0.30 10.42
C PHE A 265 -23.98 -0.97 9.17
N LEU A 266 -24.94 -0.30 8.52
CA LEU A 266 -25.63 -0.79 7.34
C LEU A 266 -25.49 0.22 6.20
N PRO A 267 -24.66 -0.06 5.18
CA PRO A 267 -24.55 0.80 4.00
C PRO A 267 -25.90 1.04 3.35
N ALA A 268 -26.12 2.25 2.81
CA ALA A 268 -27.31 2.58 2.07
C ALA A 268 -27.36 1.81 0.75
N PRO A 269 -28.55 1.46 0.23
CA PRO A 269 -28.69 0.79 -1.05
C PRO A 269 -28.03 1.60 -2.18
N GLY A 270 -27.23 0.92 -3.03
CA GLY A 270 -26.56 1.54 -4.17
C GLY A 270 -25.28 2.30 -3.85
N VAL A 271 -24.87 2.36 -2.60
CA VAL A 271 -23.55 2.90 -2.22
C VAL A 271 -22.45 2.01 -2.80
N GLY A 272 -21.56 2.63 -3.58
CA GLY A 272 -20.42 1.97 -4.24
C GLY A 272 -19.15 2.76 -4.05
N PHE A 273 -18.01 2.09 -4.27
CA PHE A 273 -16.71 2.72 -4.23
C PHE A 273 -16.48 3.59 -5.47
N LEU A 274 -15.73 4.67 -5.29
CA LEU A 274 -15.24 5.58 -6.32
C LEU A 274 -16.37 6.17 -7.22
N THR A 275 -17.59 6.20 -6.69
CA THR A 275 -18.74 6.86 -7.33
C THR A 275 -18.92 8.24 -6.71
N MET A 276 -19.04 9.27 -7.56
CA MET A 276 -19.26 10.63 -7.08
C MET A 276 -20.58 10.75 -6.33
N MET A 277 -20.51 11.34 -5.16
CA MET A 277 -21.62 11.67 -4.27
C MET A 277 -21.68 13.18 -4.08
N THR A 278 -22.86 13.70 -3.87
CA THR A 278 -23.10 15.09 -3.48
C THR A 278 -23.19 15.19 -1.97
N LYS A 279 -22.77 16.31 -1.42
CA LYS A 279 -22.94 16.59 0.02
C LYS A 279 -24.36 16.32 0.49
N GLY A 280 -24.50 15.49 1.53
CA GLY A 280 -25.78 15.09 2.11
C GLY A 280 -26.34 13.77 1.58
N ASP A 281 -25.76 13.19 0.52
CA ASP A 281 -26.15 11.86 0.06
C ASP A 281 -25.96 10.80 1.15
N ALA A 282 -26.91 9.87 1.27
CA ALA A 282 -26.87 8.83 2.29
C ALA A 282 -25.73 7.83 2.01
N ILE A 283 -24.88 7.61 3.01
CA ILE A 283 -23.80 6.59 2.99
C ILE A 283 -24.27 5.33 3.72
N ALA A 284 -24.78 5.48 4.92
CA ALA A 284 -25.14 4.37 5.79
C ALA A 284 -26.09 4.81 6.92
N ARG A 285 -26.65 3.81 7.59
CA ARG A 285 -27.30 4.01 8.90
C ARG A 285 -26.69 3.09 9.96
N ILE A 286 -26.80 3.48 11.21
CA ILE A 286 -26.45 2.64 12.36
C ILE A 286 -27.75 2.31 13.08
N THR A 287 -28.01 1.03 13.28
CA THR A 287 -29.20 0.55 13.97
C THR A 287 -28.83 -0.14 15.28
N ASN A 288 -29.76 -0.13 16.26
CA ASN A 288 -29.65 -1.03 17.40
C ASN A 288 -29.93 -2.47 16.98
N ILE A 289 -29.79 -3.40 17.91
CA ILE A 289 -30.03 -4.84 17.66
C ILE A 289 -31.52 -5.17 17.40
N PHE A 290 -32.43 -4.24 17.64
CA PHE A 290 -33.87 -4.37 17.41
C PHE A 290 -34.30 -3.79 16.07
N GLY A 291 -33.38 -3.10 15.34
CA GLY A 291 -33.62 -2.55 14.02
C GLY A 291 -33.97 -1.05 13.99
N ASP A 292 -34.05 -0.39 15.16
CA ASP A 292 -34.29 1.04 15.22
C ASP A 292 -33.05 1.82 14.75
N THR A 293 -33.24 2.81 13.89
CA THR A 293 -32.17 3.69 13.43
C THR A 293 -31.74 4.63 14.55
N LEU A 294 -30.45 4.58 14.90
CA LEU A 294 -29.84 5.42 15.93
C LEU A 294 -29.06 6.60 15.34
N ALA A 295 -28.49 6.43 14.16
CA ALA A 295 -27.74 7.48 13.46
C ALA A 295 -27.73 7.24 11.96
N GLU A 296 -27.61 8.32 11.20
CA GLU A 296 -27.37 8.30 9.75
C GLU A 296 -25.98 8.85 9.45
N LEU A 297 -25.33 8.27 8.46
CA LEU A 297 -24.05 8.72 7.91
C LEU A 297 -24.31 9.27 6.52
N VAL A 298 -23.91 10.51 6.28
CA VAL A 298 -24.08 11.17 4.99
C VAL A 298 -22.77 11.72 4.47
N ALA A 299 -22.68 11.95 3.16
CA ALA A 299 -21.52 12.56 2.53
C ALA A 299 -21.27 13.97 3.11
N PRO A 300 -20.08 14.24 3.67
CA PRO A 300 -19.78 15.52 4.31
C PRO A 300 -19.54 16.65 3.30
N ALA A 301 -19.20 16.28 2.07
CA ALA A 301 -18.90 17.15 0.93
C ALA A 301 -19.15 16.41 -0.37
N ASP A 302 -18.97 17.09 -1.50
CA ASP A 302 -18.90 16.42 -2.79
C ASP A 302 -17.61 15.59 -2.85
N GLY A 303 -17.74 14.33 -3.29
CA GLY A 303 -16.61 13.41 -3.26
C GLY A 303 -16.99 11.96 -3.49
N MET A 304 -16.19 11.04 -3.02
CA MET A 304 -16.39 9.61 -3.21
C MET A 304 -15.93 8.78 -2.02
N ILE A 305 -16.60 7.66 -1.81
CA ILE A 305 -16.15 6.63 -0.85
C ILE A 305 -15.04 5.82 -1.49
N PHE A 306 -13.92 5.65 -0.79
CA PHE A 306 -12.88 4.70 -1.17
C PHE A 306 -12.67 3.59 -0.14
N GLY A 307 -13.31 3.67 1.03
CA GLY A 307 -13.25 2.63 2.05
C GLY A 307 -14.53 2.53 2.86
N LEU A 308 -14.94 1.31 3.13
CA LEU A 308 -16.09 0.99 3.99
C LEU A 308 -15.71 -0.07 5.03
N ARG A 309 -16.32 0.07 6.20
CA ARG A 309 -16.23 -0.94 7.26
C ARG A 309 -16.75 -2.28 6.77
N ALA A 310 -15.97 -3.35 6.95
CA ALA A 310 -16.33 -4.71 6.58
C ALA A 310 -17.08 -5.45 7.69
N LEU A 311 -16.82 -5.10 8.96
CA LEU A 311 -17.49 -5.66 10.12
C LEU A 311 -18.67 -4.78 10.50
N PRO A 312 -19.91 -5.31 10.48
CA PRO A 312 -21.10 -4.46 10.69
C PRO A 312 -21.25 -3.95 12.12
N ASN A 313 -20.72 -4.67 13.11
CA ASN A 313 -20.73 -4.19 14.50
C ASN A 313 -19.81 -3.00 14.66
N VAL A 314 -20.32 -1.93 15.26
CA VAL A 314 -19.57 -0.68 15.46
C VAL A 314 -19.87 -0.08 16.83
N THR A 315 -18.84 0.48 17.46
CA THR A 315 -18.95 1.27 18.69
C THR A 315 -18.83 2.75 18.35
N THR A 316 -19.51 3.60 19.09
CA THR A 316 -19.40 5.07 18.96
C THR A 316 -17.93 5.50 18.93
N GLY A 317 -17.55 6.31 17.94
CA GLY A 317 -16.19 6.78 17.72
C GLY A 317 -15.32 5.87 16.86
N GLU A 318 -15.74 4.63 16.56
CA GLU A 318 -15.05 3.82 15.56
C GLU A 318 -15.31 4.34 14.14
N TRP A 319 -14.35 4.18 13.24
CA TRP A 319 -14.53 4.59 11.86
C TRP A 319 -15.50 3.65 11.11
N CYS A 320 -16.26 4.25 10.20
CA CYS A 320 -17.26 3.58 9.37
C CYS A 320 -16.91 3.62 7.88
N CYS A 321 -16.40 4.77 7.44
CA CYS A 321 -16.17 5.06 6.03
C CYS A 321 -14.92 5.93 5.88
N PHE A 322 -14.13 5.64 4.86
CA PHE A 322 -13.12 6.56 4.35
C PHE A 322 -13.66 7.25 3.10
N PHE A 323 -13.70 8.57 3.16
CA PHE A 323 -14.25 9.43 2.14
C PHE A 323 -13.15 10.32 1.54
N CYS A 324 -13.10 10.38 0.23
CA CYS A 324 -12.29 11.33 -0.51
C CYS A 324 -13.14 12.57 -0.79
N LYS A 325 -12.90 13.66 -0.06
CA LYS A 325 -13.43 14.97 -0.38
C LYS A 325 -12.73 15.48 -1.62
N VAL A 326 -13.44 15.58 -2.73
CA VAL A 326 -12.88 16.02 -4.01
C VAL A 326 -12.72 17.54 -4.02
N GLU A 327 -11.50 18.01 -4.31
CA GLU A 327 -11.15 19.43 -4.43
C GLU A 327 -11.12 19.90 -5.88
N GLY A 328 -11.05 18.95 -6.84
CA GLY A 328 -10.97 19.21 -8.27
C GLY A 328 -10.38 18.03 -9.03
N THR A 329 -10.11 18.25 -10.30
CA THR A 329 -9.39 17.29 -11.16
C THR A 329 -7.93 17.69 -11.31
N ARG A 330 -7.09 16.70 -11.58
CA ARG A 330 -5.69 16.88 -12.01
C ARG A 330 -5.63 16.75 -13.54
N ASP A 331 -4.90 17.64 -14.17
CA ASP A 331 -4.67 17.61 -15.62
C ASP A 331 -3.71 16.48 -16.03
#